data_18d778b3b13f327827806e54007b235f
#
_entry.id   18d778b3b13f327827806e54007b235f
#
_cell.length_a   1.000
_cell.length_b   1.000
_cell.length_c   1.000
_cell.angle_alpha   90.00
_cell.angle_beta   90.00
_cell.angle_gamma   90.00
#
_symmetry.space_group_name_H-M   'P 1'
#
loop_
_entity.id
_entity.type
_entity.pdbx_description
1 polymer ?
#
loop_
_entity_poly.entity_id
_entity_poly.type
_entity_poly.pdbx_seq_one_letter_code
_entity_poly.pdbx_strand_id
1 'polypeptide(L)'
;MKETKTIQIEVPADKKAEWQEVGGKTVLVMVDEKDNRPVAERIKTFEDACNELGEDHPMVSVYDALVTRANGEQSLAEWMGKDVVAFLKLRIITEALNEGWHPKFTEDEYRYYPWFYIYTKEEYDNFSEEEKRRCVGRASVGANAGGGLVCASAGGASSLSGAVSGARLAFSNRDLAEYAGRQFIDIWTDFVFEISDNENKKENKGGVNNGNNI
;
A
#
# COMPACT_ATOMS: atom_id res chain seq x y z
N MET A 1 5.32 -36.53 -49.02
CA MET A 1 6.04 -35.45 -48.30
C MET A 1 5.01 -34.57 -47.62
N LYS A 2 5.16 -34.27 -46.36
CA LYS A 2 4.29 -33.29 -45.67
C LYS A 2 4.76 -31.90 -46.07
N GLU A 3 3.89 -31.12 -46.70
CA GLU A 3 4.17 -29.69 -46.96
C GLU A 3 4.20 -28.91 -45.65
N THR A 4 5.31 -28.27 -45.36
CA THR A 4 5.46 -27.39 -44.22
C THR A 4 5.16 -25.96 -44.68
N LYS A 5 4.16 -25.30 -44.04
CA LYS A 5 3.87 -23.89 -44.28
C LYS A 5 4.40 -23.09 -43.10
N THR A 6 5.13 -22.04 -43.36
CA THR A 6 5.68 -21.13 -42.36
C THR A 6 4.86 -19.85 -42.35
N ILE A 7 4.42 -19.41 -41.16
CA ILE A 7 3.72 -18.14 -40.93
C ILE A 7 4.65 -17.30 -40.05
N GLN A 8 4.96 -16.10 -40.50
CA GLN A 8 5.64 -15.11 -39.65
C GLN A 8 4.61 -14.23 -38.97
N ILE A 9 4.75 -14.03 -37.67
CA ILE A 9 3.88 -13.23 -36.85
C ILE A 9 4.75 -12.23 -36.09
N GLU A 10 4.42 -10.94 -36.17
CA GLU A 10 5.04 -9.91 -35.33
C GLU A 10 4.39 -9.95 -33.93
N VAL A 11 5.20 -10.19 -32.90
CA VAL A 11 4.79 -10.17 -31.51
C VAL A 11 5.26 -8.86 -30.92
N PRO A 12 4.34 -8.02 -30.37
CA PRO A 12 4.73 -6.80 -29.63
C PRO A 12 5.70 -7.12 -28.50
N ALA A 13 6.56 -6.17 -28.14
CA ALA A 13 7.63 -6.39 -27.16
C ALA A 13 7.11 -6.70 -25.74
N ASP A 14 5.87 -6.30 -25.44
CA ASP A 14 5.14 -6.53 -24.19
C ASP A 14 4.24 -7.76 -24.21
N LYS A 15 4.27 -8.54 -25.30
CA LYS A 15 3.42 -9.72 -25.50
C LYS A 15 4.24 -10.94 -25.83
N LYS A 16 3.72 -12.12 -25.49
CA LYS A 16 4.19 -13.41 -25.98
C LYS A 16 3.07 -14.14 -26.72
N ALA A 17 3.44 -14.95 -27.69
CA ALA A 17 2.49 -15.76 -28.44
C ALA A 17 2.36 -17.14 -27.78
N GLU A 18 1.16 -17.54 -27.40
CA GLU A 18 0.87 -18.86 -26.82
C GLU A 18 -0.23 -19.58 -27.57
N TRP A 19 -0.07 -20.92 -27.73
CA TRP A 19 -1.12 -21.74 -28.27
C TRP A 19 -2.15 -22.09 -27.20
N GLN A 20 -3.42 -21.77 -27.46
CA GLN A 20 -4.54 -22.08 -26.55
C GLN A 20 -5.65 -22.84 -27.27
N GLU A 21 -6.32 -23.73 -26.54
CA GLU A 21 -7.53 -24.38 -27.04
C GLU A 21 -8.76 -23.55 -26.67
N VAL A 22 -9.43 -23.05 -27.70
CA VAL A 22 -10.68 -22.27 -27.54
C VAL A 22 -11.76 -22.90 -28.40
N GLY A 23 -12.82 -23.40 -27.77
CA GLY A 23 -13.94 -24.02 -28.48
C GLY A 23 -13.56 -25.24 -29.31
N GLY A 24 -12.59 -26.04 -28.88
CA GLY A 24 -12.08 -27.24 -29.58
C GLY A 24 -11.18 -26.93 -30.78
N LYS A 25 -10.68 -25.69 -30.90
CA LYS A 25 -9.72 -25.26 -31.90
C LYS A 25 -8.46 -24.75 -31.21
N THR A 26 -7.31 -25.12 -31.73
CA THR A 26 -6.02 -24.53 -31.30
C THR A 26 -5.84 -23.19 -32.00
N VAL A 27 -5.74 -22.12 -31.24
CA VAL A 27 -5.52 -20.75 -31.71
C VAL A 27 -4.25 -20.18 -31.11
N LEU A 28 -3.56 -19.32 -31.86
CA LEU A 28 -2.42 -18.57 -31.33
C LEU A 28 -2.96 -17.26 -30.74
N VAL A 29 -2.72 -17.06 -29.45
CA VAL A 29 -3.19 -15.89 -28.70
C VAL A 29 -1.98 -15.06 -28.27
N MET A 30 -2.09 -13.75 -28.40
CA MET A 30 -1.11 -12.83 -27.84
C MET A 30 -1.51 -12.57 -26.38
N VAL A 31 -0.67 -13.02 -25.45
CA VAL A 31 -0.86 -12.78 -24.00
C VAL A 31 0.20 -11.82 -23.51
N ASP A 32 -0.11 -11.07 -22.49
CA ASP A 32 0.86 -10.17 -21.88
C ASP A 32 2.05 -10.98 -21.35
N GLU A 33 3.28 -10.51 -21.62
CA GLU A 33 4.46 -11.13 -21.04
C GLU A 33 4.44 -10.83 -19.52
N LYS A 34 4.32 -11.90 -18.73
CA LYS A 34 4.30 -11.74 -17.28
C LYS A 34 5.62 -11.09 -16.81
N ASP A 35 5.52 -9.96 -16.17
CA ASP A 35 6.68 -9.32 -15.55
C ASP A 35 7.21 -10.21 -14.42
N ASN A 36 8.39 -10.82 -14.64
CA ASN A 36 9.01 -11.75 -13.70
C ASN A 36 9.96 -11.07 -12.68
N ARG A 37 10.02 -9.72 -12.68
CA ARG A 37 10.77 -9.01 -11.63
C ARG A 37 10.18 -9.32 -10.26
N PRO A 38 10.98 -9.25 -9.18
CA PRO A 38 10.46 -9.35 -7.83
C PRO A 38 9.29 -8.39 -7.59
N VAL A 39 8.27 -8.82 -6.89
CA VAL A 39 7.05 -8.04 -6.65
C VAL A 39 7.33 -6.66 -6.04
N ALA A 40 8.33 -6.57 -5.15
CA ALA A 40 8.79 -5.30 -4.57
C ALA A 40 9.46 -4.36 -5.59
N GLU A 41 9.84 -4.81 -6.78
CA GLU A 41 10.32 -3.96 -7.87
C GLU A 41 9.20 -3.50 -8.80
N ARG A 42 8.11 -4.26 -8.88
CA ARG A 42 6.94 -3.97 -9.71
C ARG A 42 5.96 -3.03 -9.04
N ILE A 43 5.75 -3.17 -7.73
CA ILE A 43 4.74 -2.43 -6.97
C ILE A 43 5.43 -1.38 -6.10
N LYS A 44 5.48 -0.13 -6.59
CA LYS A 44 6.06 1.04 -5.91
C LYS A 44 5.01 2.03 -5.41
N THR A 45 3.83 2.02 -6.02
CA THR A 45 2.74 2.93 -5.74
C THR A 45 1.46 2.15 -5.45
N PHE A 46 0.45 2.83 -4.93
CA PHE A 46 -0.88 2.25 -4.78
C PHE A 46 -1.50 1.88 -6.15
N GLU A 47 -1.25 2.70 -7.16
CA GLU A 47 -1.71 2.44 -8.53
C GLU A 47 -1.06 1.18 -9.11
N ASP A 48 0.24 0.95 -8.87
CA ASP A 48 0.89 -0.30 -9.29
C ASP A 48 0.23 -1.52 -8.63
N ALA A 49 -0.17 -1.42 -7.37
CA ALA A 49 -0.87 -2.50 -6.67
C ALA A 49 -2.27 -2.76 -7.27
N CYS A 50 -2.99 -1.72 -7.65
CA CYS A 50 -4.28 -1.86 -8.35
C CYS A 50 -4.09 -2.51 -9.72
N ASN A 51 -3.09 -2.08 -10.48
CA ASN A 51 -2.78 -2.63 -11.80
C ASN A 51 -2.34 -4.10 -11.73
N GLU A 52 -1.56 -4.47 -10.71
CA GLU A 52 -1.14 -5.87 -10.48
C GLU A 52 -2.34 -6.80 -10.24
N LEU A 53 -3.34 -6.34 -9.51
CA LEU A 53 -4.57 -7.12 -9.24
C LEU A 53 -5.58 -7.07 -10.38
N GLY A 54 -5.57 -5.99 -11.16
CA GLY A 54 -6.53 -5.72 -12.23
C GLY A 54 -7.83 -5.05 -11.77
N GLU A 55 -8.49 -4.36 -12.70
CA GLU A 55 -9.71 -3.58 -12.43
C GLU A 55 -10.88 -4.46 -11.97
N ASP A 56 -10.97 -5.71 -12.44
CA ASP A 56 -11.99 -6.67 -12.06
C ASP A 56 -11.80 -7.27 -10.67
N HIS A 57 -10.66 -7.00 -10.01
CA HIS A 57 -10.41 -7.50 -8.67
C HIS A 57 -11.41 -6.88 -7.67
N PRO A 58 -12.10 -7.68 -6.83
CA PRO A 58 -13.19 -7.21 -5.99
C PRO A 58 -12.83 -6.01 -5.10
N MET A 59 -11.61 -5.99 -4.54
CA MET A 59 -11.18 -4.87 -3.68
C MET A 59 -10.87 -3.61 -4.47
N VAL A 60 -10.29 -3.72 -5.66
CA VAL A 60 -10.01 -2.59 -6.56
C VAL A 60 -11.34 -1.99 -7.03
N SER A 61 -12.24 -2.82 -7.56
CA SER A 61 -13.56 -2.41 -8.01
C SER A 61 -14.40 -1.72 -6.91
N VAL A 62 -14.35 -2.24 -5.68
CA VAL A 62 -15.05 -1.61 -4.53
C VAL A 62 -14.43 -0.25 -4.19
N TYR A 63 -13.09 -0.16 -4.15
CA TYR A 63 -12.40 1.09 -3.86
C TYR A 63 -12.75 2.16 -4.90
N ASP A 64 -12.67 1.84 -6.19
CA ASP A 64 -12.98 2.75 -7.29
C ASP A 64 -14.44 3.21 -7.27
N ALA A 65 -15.36 2.31 -6.94
CA ALA A 65 -16.78 2.64 -6.80
C ALA A 65 -17.01 3.63 -5.64
N LEU A 66 -16.31 3.47 -4.52
CA LEU A 66 -16.38 4.39 -3.37
C LEU A 66 -15.81 5.76 -3.71
N VAL A 67 -14.63 5.82 -4.34
CA VAL A 67 -13.98 7.06 -4.77
C VAL A 67 -14.86 7.81 -5.78
N THR A 68 -15.41 7.09 -6.76
CA THR A 68 -16.33 7.67 -7.75
C THR A 68 -17.58 8.23 -7.07
N ARG A 69 -18.19 7.48 -6.15
CA ARG A 69 -19.40 7.92 -5.42
C ARG A 69 -19.14 9.16 -4.56
N ALA A 70 -17.96 9.26 -3.97
CA ALA A 70 -17.55 10.40 -3.15
C ALA A 70 -17.08 11.61 -3.96
N ASN A 71 -16.96 11.48 -5.29
CA ASN A 71 -16.39 12.48 -6.18
C ASN A 71 -14.92 12.80 -5.87
N GLY A 72 -14.15 11.78 -5.53
CA GLY A 72 -12.71 11.83 -5.28
C GLY A 72 -12.30 11.25 -3.94
N GLU A 73 -11.02 10.89 -3.84
CA GLU A 73 -10.45 10.26 -2.65
C GLU A 73 -10.45 11.19 -1.43
N GLN A 74 -10.17 12.48 -1.62
CA GLN A 74 -10.19 13.45 -0.51
C GLN A 74 -11.59 13.52 0.11
N SER A 75 -12.63 13.61 -0.72
CA SER A 75 -14.03 13.63 -0.24
C SER A 75 -14.42 12.31 0.41
N LEU A 76 -13.89 11.17 -0.09
CA LEU A 76 -14.06 9.88 0.54
C LEU A 76 -13.44 9.85 1.94
N ALA A 77 -12.24 10.39 2.09
CA ALA A 77 -11.56 10.47 3.39
C ALA A 77 -12.28 11.43 4.37
N GLU A 78 -12.84 12.52 3.88
CA GLU A 78 -13.68 13.42 4.69
C GLU A 78 -14.98 12.75 5.15
N TRP A 79 -15.54 11.86 4.34
CA TRP A 79 -16.78 11.14 4.63
C TRP A 79 -16.59 9.92 5.54
N MET A 80 -15.58 9.09 5.27
CA MET A 80 -15.37 7.79 5.94
C MET A 80 -14.29 7.82 7.02
N GLY A 81 -13.40 8.80 7.00
CA GLY A 81 -12.16 8.84 7.78
C GLY A 81 -10.94 8.45 6.93
N LYS A 82 -9.82 9.10 7.18
CA LYS A 82 -8.54 8.80 6.51
C LYS A 82 -8.06 7.38 6.81
N ASP A 83 -8.25 6.91 8.02
CA ASP A 83 -7.90 5.56 8.48
C ASP A 83 -8.64 4.47 7.71
N VAL A 84 -9.92 4.67 7.41
CA VAL A 84 -10.73 3.72 6.63
C VAL A 84 -10.25 3.66 5.19
N VAL A 85 -9.97 4.81 4.57
CA VAL A 85 -9.42 4.88 3.21
C VAL A 85 -8.04 4.24 3.16
N ALA A 86 -7.18 4.55 4.13
CA ALA A 86 -5.86 3.94 4.26
C ALA A 86 -5.95 2.42 4.44
N PHE A 87 -6.87 1.92 5.25
CA PHE A 87 -7.11 0.48 5.41
C PHE A 87 -7.50 -0.20 4.09
N LEU A 88 -8.39 0.41 3.31
CA LEU A 88 -8.77 -0.12 1.99
C LEU A 88 -7.57 -0.20 1.05
N LYS A 89 -6.76 0.85 1.00
CA LYS A 89 -5.53 0.87 0.21
C LYS A 89 -4.53 -0.20 0.68
N LEU A 90 -4.28 -0.30 1.98
CA LEU A 90 -3.37 -1.30 2.55
C LEU A 90 -3.84 -2.73 2.26
N ARG A 91 -5.14 -2.98 2.23
CA ARG A 91 -5.71 -4.26 1.83
C ARG A 91 -5.34 -4.64 0.39
N ILE A 92 -5.48 -3.70 -0.54
CA ILE A 92 -5.12 -3.87 -1.96
C ILE A 92 -3.62 -4.09 -2.10
N ILE A 93 -2.80 -3.24 -1.47
CA ILE A 93 -1.33 -3.35 -1.48
C ILE A 93 -0.87 -4.71 -0.92
N THR A 94 -1.43 -5.12 0.22
CA THR A 94 -1.06 -6.39 0.85
C THR A 94 -1.39 -7.59 -0.04
N GLU A 95 -2.53 -7.57 -0.69
CA GLU A 95 -2.96 -8.65 -1.58
C GLU A 95 -2.10 -8.72 -2.83
N ALA A 96 -1.79 -7.58 -3.43
CA ALA A 96 -0.90 -7.49 -4.58
C ALA A 96 0.52 -7.96 -4.26
N LEU A 97 1.10 -7.51 -3.14
CA LEU A 97 2.44 -7.91 -2.71
C LEU A 97 2.54 -9.39 -2.33
N ASN A 98 1.47 -10.00 -1.86
CA ASN A 98 1.44 -11.41 -1.50
C ASN A 98 1.27 -12.37 -2.70
N GLU A 99 1.03 -11.88 -3.92
CA GLU A 99 0.93 -12.69 -5.14
C GLU A 99 0.03 -13.93 -4.99
N GLY A 100 -1.13 -13.77 -4.34
CA GLY A 100 -2.11 -14.82 -4.11
C GLY A 100 -1.84 -15.69 -2.86
N TRP A 101 -0.83 -15.37 -2.05
CA TRP A 101 -0.69 -16.03 -0.75
C TRP A 101 -1.77 -15.54 0.22
N HIS A 102 -2.42 -16.51 0.89
CA HIS A 102 -3.40 -16.26 1.94
C HIS A 102 -3.04 -17.03 3.21
N PRO A 103 -3.14 -16.42 4.40
CA PRO A 103 -2.84 -17.10 5.67
C PRO A 103 -3.79 -18.27 5.94
N LYS A 104 -3.24 -19.41 6.35
CA LYS A 104 -3.97 -20.68 6.58
C LYS A 104 -4.28 -20.98 8.04
N PHE A 105 -3.82 -20.21 8.99
CA PHE A 105 -4.04 -20.42 10.43
C PHE A 105 -3.56 -21.80 10.93
N THR A 106 -2.38 -22.24 10.53
CA THR A 106 -1.71 -23.45 11.04
C THR A 106 -0.62 -23.09 12.04
N GLU A 107 -0.19 -24.07 12.87
CA GLU A 107 0.88 -23.87 13.86
C GLU A 107 2.21 -23.47 13.22
N ASP A 108 2.48 -24.03 12.04
CA ASP A 108 3.76 -23.88 11.33
C ASP A 108 3.82 -22.62 10.46
N GLU A 109 2.68 -21.93 10.25
CA GLU A 109 2.62 -20.76 9.41
C GLU A 109 2.89 -19.48 10.22
N TYR A 110 3.96 -18.79 9.87
CA TYR A 110 4.24 -17.46 10.37
C TYR A 110 3.63 -16.41 9.44
N ARG A 111 3.11 -15.35 10.07
CA ARG A 111 2.59 -14.16 9.42
C ARG A 111 3.42 -12.97 9.86
N TYR A 112 3.78 -12.10 8.93
CA TYR A 112 4.65 -10.98 9.18
C TYR A 112 3.89 -9.68 8.99
N TYR A 113 4.22 -8.69 9.82
CA TYR A 113 3.61 -7.37 9.84
C TYR A 113 4.69 -6.32 9.93
N PRO A 114 4.53 -5.14 9.29
CA PRO A 114 5.40 -4.00 9.53
C PRO A 114 5.39 -3.63 11.01
N TRP A 115 6.56 -3.34 11.54
CA TRP A 115 6.73 -2.87 12.89
C TRP A 115 7.18 -1.41 12.87
N PHE A 116 6.46 -0.53 13.57
CA PHE A 116 6.70 0.89 13.58
C PHE A 116 7.18 1.36 14.94
N TYR A 117 8.14 2.27 14.94
CA TYR A 117 8.43 3.11 16.09
C TYR A 117 7.66 4.41 16.00
N ILE A 118 7.14 4.83 17.15
CA ILE A 118 6.46 6.10 17.34
C ILE A 118 7.37 6.95 18.23
N TYR A 119 7.76 8.12 17.75
CA TYR A 119 8.63 9.03 18.44
C TYR A 119 7.86 10.19 19.04
N THR A 120 8.30 10.62 20.23
CA THR A 120 7.84 11.87 20.83
C THR A 120 8.41 13.07 20.06
N LYS A 121 7.83 14.26 20.27
CA LYS A 121 8.39 15.50 19.71
C LYS A 121 9.82 15.75 20.17
N GLU A 122 10.11 15.48 21.45
CA GLU A 122 11.45 15.68 22.02
C GLU A 122 12.49 14.75 21.36
N GLU A 123 12.16 13.48 21.18
CA GLU A 123 13.02 12.53 20.47
C GLU A 123 13.24 12.97 19.02
N TYR A 124 12.19 13.36 18.32
CA TYR A 124 12.29 13.83 16.94
C TYR A 124 13.13 15.10 16.80
N ASP A 125 12.98 16.07 17.71
CA ASP A 125 13.73 17.31 17.69
C ASP A 125 15.24 17.07 17.87
N ASN A 126 15.62 15.99 18.56
CA ASN A 126 17.01 15.58 18.76
C ASN A 126 17.59 14.72 17.63
N PHE A 127 16.78 14.32 16.66
CA PHE A 127 17.25 13.53 15.52
C PHE A 127 18.16 14.34 14.59
N SER A 128 19.12 13.64 13.99
CA SER A 128 19.86 14.15 12.84
C SER A 128 18.92 14.38 11.65
N GLU A 129 19.36 15.19 10.71
CA GLU A 129 18.58 15.45 9.48
C GLU A 129 18.34 14.15 8.65
N GLU A 130 19.23 13.17 8.75
CA GLU A 130 19.06 11.88 8.10
C GLU A 130 17.95 11.05 8.77
N GLU A 131 17.92 11.01 10.11
CA GLU A 131 16.86 10.35 10.87
C GLU A 131 15.50 11.01 10.64
N LYS A 132 15.45 12.35 10.63
CA LYS A 132 14.22 13.10 10.35
C LYS A 132 13.64 12.80 8.96
N ARG A 133 14.49 12.57 7.95
CA ARG A 133 14.03 12.19 6.60
C ARG A 133 13.37 10.83 6.55
N ARG A 134 13.65 9.94 7.51
CA ARG A 134 13.02 8.62 7.60
C ARG A 134 11.71 8.64 8.38
N CYS A 135 11.45 9.74 9.10
CA CYS A 135 10.23 9.92 9.87
C CYS A 135 9.14 10.51 8.99
N VAL A 136 7.98 9.87 8.98
CA VAL A 136 6.80 10.32 8.25
C VAL A 136 5.65 10.52 9.22
N GLY A 137 4.81 11.51 8.95
CA GLY A 137 3.61 11.78 9.73
C GLY A 137 3.93 12.32 11.12
N ARG A 138 3.97 13.63 11.27
CA ARG A 138 3.94 14.27 12.59
C ARG A 138 2.54 14.07 13.17
N ALA A 139 2.40 13.06 14.02
CA ALA A 139 1.19 12.90 14.80
C ALA A 139 1.16 14.01 15.85
N SER A 140 0.24 14.92 15.72
CA SER A 140 -0.02 15.98 16.71
C SER A 140 -0.93 15.52 17.83
N VAL A 141 -1.21 14.24 17.94
CA VAL A 141 -2.21 13.68 18.85
C VAL A 141 -1.58 13.14 20.12
N GLY A 142 -1.67 13.94 21.16
CA GLY A 142 -1.30 13.54 22.51
C GLY A 142 0.20 13.65 22.81
N ALA A 143 0.54 13.76 24.08
CA ALA A 143 1.89 14.04 24.58
C ALA A 143 2.97 13.02 24.17
N ASN A 144 2.59 11.89 23.60
CA ASN A 144 3.51 10.76 23.35
C ASN A 144 3.71 10.42 21.86
N ALA A 145 3.10 11.12 20.90
CA ALA A 145 3.17 10.76 19.49
C ALA A 145 3.49 11.94 18.56
N GLY A 146 3.93 13.06 19.08
CA GLY A 146 4.18 14.28 18.30
C GLY A 146 5.42 14.28 17.41
N GLY A 147 6.21 13.18 17.38
CA GLY A 147 7.50 13.13 16.70
C GLY A 147 7.49 12.44 15.34
N GLY A 148 6.57 11.55 15.08
CA GLY A 148 6.49 10.83 13.81
C GLY A 148 6.61 9.31 13.91
N LEU A 149 6.48 8.66 12.76
CA LEU A 149 6.47 7.22 12.57
C LEU A 149 7.63 6.78 11.68
N VAL A 150 8.28 5.70 12.05
CA VAL A 150 9.32 5.04 11.23
C VAL A 150 9.05 3.54 11.19
N CYS A 151 9.09 2.95 10.00
CA CYS A 151 9.12 1.50 9.86
C CYS A 151 10.53 0.98 10.23
N ALA A 152 10.62 0.34 11.37
CA ALA A 152 11.89 -0.16 11.91
C ALA A 152 12.22 -1.57 11.41
N SER A 153 11.23 -2.45 11.36
CA SER A 153 11.40 -3.86 11.02
C SER A 153 10.04 -4.51 10.70
N ALA A 154 10.02 -5.84 10.58
CA ALA A 154 8.79 -6.62 10.56
C ALA A 154 8.70 -7.52 11.78
N GLY A 155 7.56 -7.48 12.45
CA GLY A 155 7.15 -8.48 13.44
C GLY A 155 6.60 -9.72 12.77
N GLY A 156 6.74 -10.89 13.41
CA GLY A 156 6.14 -12.13 12.95
C GLY A 156 5.61 -12.96 14.12
N ALA A 157 4.49 -13.62 13.92
CA ALA A 157 3.90 -14.52 14.89
C ALA A 157 3.24 -15.71 14.18
N SER A 158 3.22 -16.89 14.86
CA SER A 158 2.45 -18.02 14.37
C SER A 158 0.95 -17.70 14.43
N SER A 159 0.21 -18.35 13.56
CA SER A 159 -1.24 -18.16 13.46
C SER A 159 -2.00 -18.44 14.75
N LEU A 160 -1.47 -19.30 15.62
CA LEU A 160 -2.09 -19.63 16.89
C LEU A 160 -1.73 -18.70 18.04
N SER A 161 -0.61 -17.98 17.96
CA SER A 161 -0.07 -17.20 19.08
C SER A 161 -0.25 -15.70 18.97
N GLY A 162 -0.62 -15.16 17.82
CA GLY A 162 -0.80 -13.72 17.67
C GLY A 162 -1.47 -13.28 16.39
N ALA A 163 -2.25 -12.23 16.47
CA ALA A 163 -2.92 -11.59 15.34
C ALA A 163 -2.94 -10.07 15.55
N VAL A 164 -1.78 -9.43 15.44
CA VAL A 164 -1.61 -8.01 15.78
C VAL A 164 -2.40 -7.10 14.85
N SER A 165 -2.34 -7.32 13.52
CA SER A 165 -3.03 -6.49 12.54
C SER A 165 -4.12 -7.26 11.78
N GLY A 166 -4.46 -8.46 12.25
CA GLY A 166 -5.36 -9.36 11.54
C GLY A 166 -4.77 -9.95 10.26
N ALA A 167 -5.37 -11.03 9.77
CA ALA A 167 -4.87 -11.76 8.59
C ALA A 167 -4.85 -10.93 7.31
N ARG A 168 -5.64 -9.85 7.26
CA ARG A 168 -5.86 -9.05 6.06
C ARG A 168 -4.71 -8.10 5.71
N LEU A 169 -3.83 -7.81 6.67
CA LEU A 169 -2.65 -6.97 6.50
C LEU A 169 -1.37 -7.76 6.83
N ALA A 170 -1.41 -9.08 6.72
CA ALA A 170 -0.28 -9.96 6.94
C ALA A 170 0.44 -10.26 5.62
N PHE A 171 1.76 -10.41 5.71
CA PHE A 171 2.64 -10.76 4.61
C PHE A 171 3.20 -12.15 4.77
N SER A 172 3.51 -12.80 3.64
CA SER A 172 4.04 -14.17 3.59
C SER A 172 5.45 -14.28 4.15
N ASN A 173 6.23 -13.20 4.14
CA ASN A 173 7.59 -13.18 4.64
C ASN A 173 7.97 -11.80 5.22
N ARG A 174 9.11 -11.78 5.93
CA ARG A 174 9.63 -10.60 6.61
C ARG A 174 9.98 -9.46 5.65
N ASP A 175 10.62 -9.78 4.55
CA ASP A 175 11.14 -8.78 3.61
C ASP A 175 10.00 -8.00 2.94
N LEU A 176 8.90 -8.69 2.58
CA LEU A 176 7.70 -8.04 2.07
C LEU A 176 7.02 -7.16 3.12
N ALA A 177 6.97 -7.59 4.37
CA ALA A 177 6.39 -6.78 5.45
C ALA A 177 7.22 -5.50 5.68
N GLU A 178 8.56 -5.62 5.74
CA GLU A 178 9.45 -4.45 5.85
C GLU A 178 9.34 -3.54 4.63
N TYR A 179 9.31 -4.11 3.43
CA TYR A 179 9.13 -3.36 2.21
C TYR A 179 7.82 -2.57 2.24
N ALA A 180 6.71 -3.23 2.53
CA ALA A 180 5.39 -2.60 2.59
C ALA A 180 5.34 -1.46 3.63
N GLY A 181 5.93 -1.68 4.80
CA GLY A 181 5.99 -0.67 5.86
C GLY A 181 6.82 0.56 5.49
N ARG A 182 7.90 0.39 4.72
CA ARG A 182 8.76 1.49 4.28
C ARG A 182 8.23 2.19 3.05
N GLN A 183 7.82 1.43 2.04
CA GLN A 183 7.39 1.96 0.74
C GLN A 183 6.08 2.73 0.85
N PHE A 184 5.15 2.25 1.68
CA PHE A 184 3.81 2.82 1.83
C PHE A 184 3.60 3.48 3.20
N ILE A 185 4.67 4.03 3.78
CA ILE A 185 4.65 4.56 5.14
C ILE A 185 3.63 5.68 5.34
N ASP A 186 3.36 6.49 4.33
CA ASP A 186 2.35 7.55 4.41
C ASP A 186 0.94 6.95 4.61
N ILE A 187 0.62 5.86 3.87
CA ILE A 187 -0.67 5.17 4.00
C ILE A 187 -0.75 4.46 5.36
N TRP A 188 0.35 3.86 5.82
CA TRP A 188 0.42 3.28 7.16
C TRP A 188 0.25 4.34 8.24
N THR A 189 0.77 5.54 8.03
CA THR A 189 0.62 6.67 8.96
C THR A 189 -0.85 7.05 9.10
N ASP A 190 -1.57 7.22 8.00
CA ASP A 190 -3.00 7.52 8.01
C ASP A 190 -3.84 6.41 8.68
N PHE A 191 -3.39 5.15 8.59
CA PHE A 191 -4.06 4.02 9.22
C PHE A 191 -3.78 3.91 10.73
N VAL A 192 -2.54 4.18 11.15
CA VAL A 192 -2.10 3.98 12.54
C VAL A 192 -2.39 5.19 13.43
N PHE A 193 -2.42 6.40 12.82
CA PHE A 193 -2.59 7.66 13.55
C PHE A 193 -3.80 8.44 13.08
N GLU A 194 -4.54 8.97 14.04
CA GLU A 194 -5.48 10.05 13.80
C GLU A 194 -4.72 11.38 13.78
N ILE A 195 -4.41 11.89 12.58
CA ILE A 195 -3.85 13.24 12.45
C ILE A 195 -4.99 14.23 12.60
N SER A 196 -5.10 14.88 13.76
CA SER A 196 -6.09 15.93 13.94
C SER A 196 -5.65 17.20 13.19
N ASP A 197 -6.38 17.57 12.14
CA ASP A 197 -6.19 18.81 11.36
C ASP A 197 -6.36 20.12 12.17
N ASN A 198 -6.60 20.01 13.48
CA ASN A 198 -6.96 21.14 14.33
C ASN A 198 -5.81 22.10 14.71
N GLU A 199 -4.56 21.72 14.50
CA GLU A 199 -3.43 22.60 14.82
C GLU A 199 -3.00 23.47 13.64
N ASN A 200 -3.16 23.04 12.40
CA ASN A 200 -2.85 23.86 11.22
C ASN A 200 -3.77 25.10 11.06
N LYS A 201 -4.92 25.12 11.74
CA LYS A 201 -5.82 26.30 11.76
C LYS A 201 -5.44 27.34 12.79
N LYS A 202 -4.62 27.03 13.79
CA LYS A 202 -4.21 28.02 14.81
C LYS A 202 -3.00 28.83 14.42
N GLU A 203 -2.06 28.28 13.65
CA GLU A 203 -0.88 29.05 13.19
C GLU A 203 -1.22 30.12 12.14
N ASN A 204 -2.28 29.93 11.36
CA ASN A 204 -2.72 30.92 10.35
C ASN A 204 -3.63 32.04 10.88
N LYS A 205 -4.02 32.02 12.16
CA LYS A 205 -4.83 33.11 12.76
C LYS A 205 -4.06 34.05 13.70
N GLY A 206 -2.76 33.81 13.89
CA GLY A 206 -1.90 34.63 14.77
C GLY A 206 -1.22 35.82 14.12
N GLY A 207 -1.45 36.11 12.85
CA GLY A 207 -0.67 37.07 12.08
C GLY A 207 -1.41 38.32 11.58
N VAL A 208 -2.44 38.81 12.25
CA VAL A 208 -2.98 40.17 11.93
C VAL A 208 -3.35 40.88 13.24
N ASN A 209 -2.34 41.46 13.86
CA ASN A 209 -2.55 42.57 14.78
C ASN A 209 -2.22 43.86 14.05
N ASN A 210 -3.21 44.47 13.46
CA ASN A 210 -3.12 45.86 13.01
C ASN A 210 -3.14 46.78 14.24
N GLY A 211 -1.96 47.24 14.58
CA GLY A 211 -1.85 48.45 15.33
C GLY A 211 -2.31 49.66 14.47
N ASN A 212 -3.36 50.28 14.88
CA ASN A 212 -3.64 51.69 14.59
C ASN A 212 -4.23 52.32 15.83
N ASN A 213 -3.34 52.92 16.58
CA ASN A 213 -3.70 54.03 17.45
C ASN A 213 -3.26 55.31 16.73
N ILE A 214 -4.18 56.15 16.44
CA ILE A 214 -4.18 57.61 16.68
C ILE A 214 -5.64 58.03 16.89
#